data_441fc9a538385734e688924c0b2238da
#
_entry.id   441fc9a538385734e688924c0b2238da
#
_cell.length_a   1.000
_cell.length_b   1.000
_cell.length_c   1.000
_cell.angle_alpha   90.00
_cell.angle_beta   90.00
_cell.angle_gamma   90.00
#
_symmetry.space_group_name_H-M   'P 1'
#
loop_
_entity.id
_entity.type
_entity.pdbx_description
1 polymer ?
#
loop_
_entity_poly.entity_id
_entity_poly.type
_entity_poly.pdbx_seq_one_letter_code
_entity_poly.pdbx_strand_id
1 'polypeptide(L)'
;ESYFDSMTHFEFKTLLPALLHVEDRMSMAHGLESRVPFLDHPLVEFMATVPAEVKFKDGNLKHLLRSTFRNEVPASVMSRQDKMGFPVPLTSWFGGELKDFFFDTMASMETKSRQGLNPTAIRKNFEATGKFSRKTWALLSLELWHQQFHDRAAEYRALVKNR
;
A
#
# COMPACT_ATOMS: atom_id res chain seq x y z
N GLU A 1 -22.79 18.84 5.70
CA GLU A 1 -21.78 17.94 5.12
C GLU A 1 -22.00 16.55 5.68
N SER A 2 -22.12 15.54 4.81
CA SER A 2 -22.36 14.17 5.26
C SER A 2 -21.07 13.54 5.80
N TYR A 3 -21.19 12.54 6.68
CA TYR A 3 -20.04 11.76 7.15
C TYR A 3 -19.28 11.11 5.97
N PHE A 4 -20.01 10.69 4.94
CA PHE A 4 -19.44 10.13 3.72
C PHE A 4 -18.56 11.14 2.98
N ASP A 5 -19.00 12.39 2.85
CA ASP A 5 -18.23 13.43 2.17
C ASP A 5 -16.96 13.80 2.95
N SER A 6 -17.06 13.90 4.29
CA SER A 6 -15.91 14.14 5.16
C SER A 6 -14.89 13.01 5.07
N MET A 7 -15.33 11.75 5.04
CA MET A 7 -14.46 10.58 4.87
C MET A 7 -13.78 10.60 3.50
N THR A 8 -14.53 10.86 2.43
CA THR A 8 -14.00 10.94 1.07
C THR A 8 -12.97 12.07 0.95
N HIS A 9 -13.25 13.24 1.52
CA HIS A 9 -12.30 14.34 1.54
C HIS A 9 -11.00 13.96 2.26
N PHE A 10 -11.11 13.29 3.41
CA PHE A 10 -9.95 12.81 4.15
C PHE A 10 -9.11 11.82 3.32
N GLU A 11 -9.75 10.86 2.66
CA GLU A 11 -9.06 9.89 1.80
C GLU A 11 -8.36 10.55 0.62
N PHE A 12 -8.98 11.55 -0.01
CA PHE A 12 -8.36 12.33 -1.09
C PHE A 12 -7.12 13.11 -0.62
N LYS A 13 -7.10 13.61 0.61
CA LYS A 13 -5.98 14.38 1.15
C LYS A 13 -4.85 13.50 1.71
N THR A 14 -5.14 12.27 2.11
CA THR A 14 -4.17 11.43 2.85
C THR A 14 -3.84 10.13 2.12
N LEU A 15 -4.82 9.25 1.96
CA LEU A 15 -4.60 7.91 1.43
C LEU A 15 -4.30 7.91 -0.07
N LEU A 16 -5.08 8.66 -0.84
CA LEU A 16 -4.95 8.67 -2.30
C LEU A 16 -3.58 9.16 -2.78
N PRO A 17 -3.00 10.26 -2.28
CA PRO A 17 -1.65 10.67 -2.65
C PRO A 17 -0.60 9.61 -2.35
N ALA A 18 -0.73 8.89 -1.23
CA ALA A 18 0.18 7.82 -0.87
C ALA A 18 0.10 6.64 -1.85
N LEU A 19 -1.12 6.24 -2.24
CA LEU A 19 -1.34 5.16 -3.22
C LEU A 19 -0.78 5.53 -4.59
N LEU A 20 -1.04 6.75 -5.07
CA LEU A 20 -0.51 7.25 -6.34
C LEU A 20 1.01 7.32 -6.34
N HIS A 21 1.60 7.75 -5.23
CA HIS A 21 3.05 7.80 -5.10
C HIS A 21 3.69 6.41 -5.17
N VAL A 22 3.13 5.42 -4.48
CA VAL A 22 3.62 4.03 -4.53
C VAL A 22 3.49 3.47 -5.94
N GLU A 23 2.34 3.64 -6.58
CA GLU A 23 2.09 3.17 -7.94
C GLU A 23 3.07 3.78 -8.94
N ASP A 24 3.24 5.10 -8.91
CA ASP A 24 4.19 5.80 -9.78
C ASP A 24 5.63 5.31 -9.58
N ARG A 25 6.10 5.19 -8.33
CA ARG A 25 7.47 4.76 -8.06
C ARG A 25 7.74 3.32 -8.49
N MET A 26 6.78 2.43 -8.29
CA MET A 26 6.95 1.01 -8.67
C MET A 26 6.88 0.83 -10.19
N SER A 27 5.92 1.45 -10.85
CA SER A 27 5.77 1.36 -12.31
C SER A 27 6.91 2.07 -13.06
N MET A 28 7.30 3.26 -12.63
CA MET A 28 8.40 4.02 -13.24
C MET A 28 9.77 3.39 -13.01
N ALA A 29 9.97 2.62 -11.96
CA ALA A 29 11.19 1.81 -11.79
C ALA A 29 11.39 0.79 -12.95
N HIS A 30 10.31 0.46 -13.66
CA HIS A 30 10.29 -0.42 -14.82
C HIS A 30 9.99 0.33 -16.15
N GLY A 31 10.00 1.67 -16.14
CA GLY A 31 9.71 2.48 -17.31
C GLY A 31 8.25 2.41 -17.78
N LEU A 32 7.33 2.04 -16.90
CA LEU A 32 5.90 1.93 -17.18
C LEU A 32 5.16 3.11 -16.58
N GLU A 33 4.44 3.85 -17.41
CA GLU A 33 3.60 4.96 -16.97
C GLU A 33 2.18 4.48 -16.65
N SER A 34 1.78 4.58 -15.39
CA SER A 34 0.42 4.28 -14.96
C SER A 34 -0.55 5.39 -15.30
N ARG A 35 -1.73 5.03 -15.76
CA ARG A 35 -2.84 5.94 -16.03
C ARG A 35 -4.01 5.63 -15.11
N VAL A 36 -4.64 6.68 -14.58
CA VAL A 36 -5.71 6.59 -13.56
C VAL A 36 -7.00 7.27 -14.05
N PRO A 37 -7.72 6.68 -15.00
CA PRO A 37 -8.87 7.33 -15.66
C PRO A 37 -9.98 7.75 -14.71
N PHE A 38 -10.14 7.09 -13.55
CA PHE A 38 -11.11 7.50 -12.52
C PHE A 38 -10.72 8.76 -11.75
N LEU A 39 -9.50 9.28 -11.97
CA LEU A 39 -9.02 10.53 -11.38
C LEU A 39 -8.90 11.66 -12.42
N ASP A 40 -9.53 11.50 -13.57
CA ASP A 40 -9.67 12.58 -14.54
C ASP A 40 -10.38 13.77 -13.90
N HIS A 41 -9.79 14.97 -14.04
CA HIS A 41 -10.25 16.17 -13.33
C HIS A 41 -11.75 16.46 -13.53
N PRO A 42 -12.28 16.51 -14.77
CA PRO A 42 -13.69 16.74 -14.98
C PRO A 42 -14.58 15.69 -14.28
N LEU A 43 -14.15 14.43 -14.26
CA LEU A 43 -14.87 13.37 -13.57
C LEU A 43 -14.87 13.58 -12.06
N VAL A 44 -13.72 13.91 -11.49
CA VAL A 44 -13.57 14.14 -10.04
C VAL A 44 -14.39 15.36 -9.62
N GLU A 45 -14.33 16.47 -10.35
CA GLU A 45 -15.11 17.68 -10.09
C GLU A 45 -16.61 17.40 -10.18
N PHE A 46 -17.05 16.69 -11.20
CA PHE A 46 -18.45 16.25 -11.31
C PHE A 46 -18.84 15.37 -10.11
N MET A 47 -18.02 14.38 -9.76
CA MET A 47 -18.30 13.48 -8.63
C MET A 47 -18.34 14.21 -7.28
N ALA A 48 -17.61 15.30 -7.13
CA ALA A 48 -17.70 16.14 -5.92
C ALA A 48 -19.06 16.81 -5.76
N THR A 49 -19.78 17.08 -6.84
CA THR A 49 -21.13 17.68 -6.81
C THR A 49 -22.23 16.66 -6.60
N VAL A 50 -21.97 15.37 -6.80
CA VAL A 50 -22.97 14.30 -6.65
C VAL A 50 -23.29 14.07 -5.18
N PRO A 51 -24.57 14.05 -4.76
CA PRO A 51 -24.94 13.77 -3.36
C PRO A 51 -24.45 12.41 -2.86
N ALA A 52 -24.14 12.34 -1.57
CA ALA A 52 -23.59 11.14 -0.93
C ALA A 52 -24.52 9.91 -1.07
N GLU A 53 -25.84 10.12 -0.96
CA GLU A 53 -26.86 9.08 -1.09
C GLU A 53 -26.98 8.49 -2.50
N VAL A 54 -26.47 9.18 -3.52
CA VAL A 54 -26.38 8.67 -4.89
C VAL A 54 -25.13 7.83 -5.07
N LYS A 55 -24.02 8.25 -4.45
CA LYS A 55 -22.74 7.54 -4.50
C LYS A 55 -22.74 6.25 -3.70
N PHE A 56 -23.39 6.29 -2.54
CA PHE A 56 -23.49 5.19 -1.58
C PHE A 56 -24.94 5.01 -1.13
N LYS A 57 -25.54 3.85 -1.37
CA LYS A 57 -26.93 3.59 -1.07
C LYS A 57 -27.12 2.18 -0.50
N ASP A 58 -27.96 2.06 0.53
CA ASP A 58 -28.40 0.79 1.13
C ASP A 58 -27.23 -0.14 1.53
N GLY A 59 -26.15 0.43 2.05
CA GLY A 59 -24.94 -0.33 2.40
C GLY A 59 -24.08 -0.78 1.20
N ASN A 60 -24.47 -0.43 -0.02
CA ASN A 60 -23.78 -0.86 -1.24
C ASN A 60 -22.67 0.11 -1.63
N LEU A 61 -21.45 -0.33 -1.50
CA LEU A 61 -20.28 0.39 -2.00
C LEU A 61 -20.32 0.47 -3.53
N LYS A 62 -19.86 1.60 -4.08
CA LYS A 62 -19.81 1.86 -5.53
C LYS A 62 -21.20 1.81 -6.19
N HIS A 63 -22.25 2.20 -5.46
CA HIS A 63 -23.62 2.11 -5.95
C HIS A 63 -23.79 2.82 -7.30
N LEU A 64 -23.33 4.07 -7.41
CA LEU A 64 -23.43 4.84 -8.66
C LEU A 64 -22.75 4.13 -9.83
N LEU A 65 -21.50 3.68 -9.65
CA LEU A 65 -20.75 2.95 -10.68
C LEU A 65 -21.51 1.68 -11.12
N ARG A 66 -21.99 0.90 -10.16
CA ARG A 66 -22.74 -0.33 -10.45
C ARG A 66 -24.06 -0.05 -11.19
N SER A 67 -24.74 1.01 -10.82
CA SER A 67 -26.00 1.41 -11.45
C SER A 67 -25.78 1.89 -12.89
N THR A 68 -24.74 2.68 -13.11
CA THR A 68 -24.40 3.26 -14.42
C THR A 68 -24.01 2.16 -15.42
N PHE A 69 -23.13 1.25 -15.01
CA PHE A 69 -22.55 0.23 -15.89
C PHE A 69 -23.23 -1.15 -15.77
N ARG A 70 -24.48 -1.16 -15.32
CA ARG A 70 -25.23 -2.39 -15.07
C ARG A 70 -25.31 -3.33 -16.26
N ASN A 71 -25.44 -2.79 -17.46
CA ASN A 71 -25.61 -3.56 -18.70
C ASN A 71 -24.28 -3.76 -19.46
N GLU A 72 -23.20 -3.12 -19.02
CA GLU A 72 -21.91 -3.13 -19.71
C GLU A 72 -20.90 -4.07 -19.04
N VAL A 73 -21.04 -4.26 -17.73
CA VAL A 73 -20.16 -5.11 -16.94
C VAL A 73 -20.80 -6.49 -16.74
N PRO A 74 -20.03 -7.60 -16.92
CA PRO A 74 -20.55 -8.95 -16.74
C PRO A 74 -21.23 -9.16 -15.38
N ALA A 75 -22.35 -9.88 -15.36
CA ALA A 75 -23.12 -10.13 -14.14
C ALA A 75 -22.30 -10.81 -13.03
N SER A 76 -21.36 -11.66 -13.37
CA SER A 76 -20.43 -12.31 -12.42
C SER A 76 -19.54 -11.31 -11.68
N VAL A 77 -19.19 -10.19 -12.31
CA VAL A 77 -18.42 -9.10 -11.69
C VAL A 77 -19.35 -8.21 -10.85
N MET A 78 -20.55 -7.91 -11.39
CA MET A 78 -21.51 -7.04 -10.71
C MET A 78 -22.10 -7.66 -9.45
N SER A 79 -22.23 -8.99 -9.39
CA SER A 79 -22.76 -9.73 -8.24
C SER A 79 -21.71 -9.96 -7.12
N ARG A 80 -20.44 -9.67 -7.35
CA ARG A 80 -19.39 -9.88 -6.33
C ARG A 80 -19.65 -9.07 -5.08
N GLN A 81 -19.64 -9.76 -3.94
CA GLN A 81 -19.76 -9.17 -2.60
C GLN A 81 -18.39 -9.11 -1.89
N ASP A 82 -17.45 -9.94 -2.31
CA ASP A 82 -16.10 -10.01 -1.75
C ASP A 82 -15.29 -8.77 -2.15
N LYS A 83 -14.93 -7.97 -1.15
CA LYS A 83 -13.95 -6.89 -1.34
C LYS A 83 -12.56 -7.48 -1.17
N MET A 84 -11.89 -7.76 -2.27
CA MET A 84 -10.45 -8.08 -2.24
C MET A 84 -9.65 -6.86 -2.71
N GLY A 85 -8.73 -6.38 -1.85
CA GLY A 85 -7.67 -5.49 -2.26
C GLY A 85 -6.61 -6.26 -3.07
N PHE A 86 -5.38 -5.81 -3.10
CA PHE A 86 -4.27 -6.53 -3.75
C PHE A 86 -3.74 -7.61 -2.78
N PRO A 87 -4.22 -8.86 -2.84
CA PRO A 87 -3.73 -9.91 -1.96
C PRO A 87 -2.32 -10.30 -2.39
N VAL A 88 -1.34 -10.02 -1.52
CA VAL A 88 0.03 -10.49 -1.70
C VAL A 88 0.22 -11.70 -0.80
N PRO A 89 0.71 -12.84 -1.29
CA PRO A 89 0.86 -14.07 -0.51
C PRO A 89 2.08 -14.04 0.42
N LEU A 90 2.25 -12.96 1.17
CA LEU A 90 3.41 -12.72 2.05
C LEU A 90 3.63 -13.83 3.05
N THR A 91 2.57 -14.39 3.64
CA THR A 91 2.68 -15.50 4.60
C THR A 91 3.30 -16.74 3.95
N SER A 92 2.93 -17.04 2.71
CA SER A 92 3.48 -18.16 1.95
C SER A 92 4.95 -17.91 1.60
N TRP A 93 5.27 -16.73 1.07
CA TRP A 93 6.63 -16.37 0.68
C TRP A 93 7.60 -16.38 1.86
N PHE A 94 7.25 -15.77 2.97
CA PHE A 94 8.11 -15.72 4.17
C PHE A 94 8.08 -17.00 5.01
N GLY A 95 7.17 -17.90 4.75
CA GLY A 95 7.21 -19.27 5.26
C GLY A 95 7.98 -20.25 4.36
N GLY A 96 8.27 -19.85 3.13
CA GLY A 96 8.93 -20.63 2.08
C GLY A 96 10.15 -19.92 1.47
N GLU A 97 10.00 -19.47 0.23
CA GLU A 97 11.11 -18.96 -0.60
C GLU A 97 11.88 -17.78 -0.01
N LEU A 98 11.19 -16.88 0.69
CA LEU A 98 11.81 -15.68 1.28
C LEU A 98 12.09 -15.82 2.78
N LYS A 99 12.03 -17.04 3.33
CA LYS A 99 12.23 -17.27 4.75
C LYS A 99 13.63 -16.83 5.21
N ASP A 100 14.66 -17.31 4.54
CA ASP A 100 16.03 -16.99 4.89
C ASP A 100 16.33 -15.50 4.72
N PHE A 101 15.89 -14.90 3.61
CA PHE A 101 15.99 -13.46 3.39
C PHE A 101 15.35 -12.64 4.53
N PHE A 102 14.18 -13.06 5.02
CA PHE A 102 13.52 -12.39 6.13
C PHE A 102 14.35 -12.48 7.42
N PHE A 103 14.79 -13.68 7.78
CA PHE A 103 15.58 -13.89 9.00
C PHE A 103 16.93 -13.19 8.95
N ASP A 104 17.62 -13.19 7.84
CA ASP A 104 18.88 -12.48 7.62
C ASP A 104 18.70 -10.97 7.77
N THR A 105 17.62 -10.43 7.20
CA THR A 105 17.29 -9.00 7.35
C THR A 105 16.99 -8.65 8.81
N MET A 106 16.26 -9.49 9.55
CA MET A 106 16.00 -9.28 10.97
C MET A 106 17.26 -9.40 11.82
N ALA A 107 18.16 -10.34 11.50
CA ALA A 107 19.46 -10.46 12.16
C ALA A 107 20.34 -9.24 11.91
N SER A 108 20.32 -8.65 10.72
CA SER A 108 20.99 -7.38 10.42
C SER A 108 20.48 -6.24 11.28
N MET A 109 19.17 -6.13 11.48
CA MET A 109 18.56 -5.14 12.38
C MET A 109 19.07 -5.29 13.82
N GLU A 110 19.19 -6.52 14.31
CA GLU A 110 19.72 -6.84 15.64
C GLU A 110 21.18 -6.43 15.78
N THR A 111 22.03 -6.85 14.84
CA THR A 111 23.46 -6.56 14.80
C THR A 111 23.76 -5.05 14.76
N LYS A 112 22.97 -4.29 14.01
CA LYS A 112 23.15 -2.84 13.83
C LYS A 112 22.50 -1.99 14.92
N SER A 113 21.85 -2.60 15.91
CA SER A 113 21.24 -1.93 17.07
C SER A 113 20.40 -0.72 16.68
N ARG A 114 19.45 -0.91 15.77
CA ARG A 114 18.58 0.19 15.28
C ARG A 114 17.88 0.91 16.42
N GLN A 115 18.05 2.22 16.48
CA GLN A 115 17.50 3.06 17.55
C GLN A 115 15.97 2.93 17.62
N GLY A 116 15.43 2.75 18.82
CA GLY A 116 13.99 2.67 19.08
C GLY A 116 13.35 1.32 18.73
N LEU A 117 14.12 0.34 18.24
CA LEU A 117 13.63 -1.00 17.92
C LEU A 117 14.21 -2.04 18.88
N ASN A 118 13.42 -3.05 19.18
CA ASN A 118 13.86 -4.23 19.91
C ASN A 118 13.77 -5.47 19.00
N PRO A 119 14.85 -5.82 18.28
CA PRO A 119 14.86 -6.89 17.30
C PRO A 119 14.53 -8.26 17.90
N THR A 120 15.04 -8.53 19.10
CA THR A 120 14.77 -9.80 19.81
C THR A 120 13.28 -9.97 20.10
N ALA A 121 12.60 -8.90 20.56
CA ALA A 121 11.16 -8.94 20.78
C ALA A 121 10.37 -9.10 19.45
N ILE A 122 10.85 -8.49 18.37
CA ILE A 122 10.27 -8.60 17.03
C ILE A 122 10.35 -10.06 16.54
N ARG A 123 11.53 -10.65 16.61
CA ARG A 123 11.80 -12.03 16.22
C ARG A 123 10.96 -13.01 17.02
N LYS A 124 10.94 -12.88 18.35
CA LYS A 124 10.14 -13.72 19.26
C LYS A 124 8.64 -13.64 18.94
N ASN A 125 8.14 -12.44 18.62
CA ASN A 125 6.74 -12.25 18.26
C ASN A 125 6.42 -12.93 16.92
N PHE A 126 7.31 -12.85 15.94
CA PHE A 126 7.13 -13.51 14.65
C PHE A 126 7.14 -15.04 14.80
N GLU A 127 8.09 -15.60 15.54
CA GLU A 127 8.21 -17.03 15.80
C GLU A 127 6.95 -17.57 16.54
N ALA A 128 6.43 -16.80 17.50
CA ALA A 128 5.26 -17.21 18.29
C ALA A 128 3.96 -17.15 17.46
N THR A 129 3.82 -16.21 16.54
CA THR A 129 2.57 -16.05 15.76
C THR A 129 2.56 -16.87 14.49
N GLY A 130 3.72 -17.22 13.94
CA GLY A 130 3.88 -17.95 12.67
C GLY A 130 3.22 -17.28 11.46
N LYS A 131 2.70 -16.07 11.64
CA LYS A 131 1.95 -15.34 10.63
C LYS A 131 2.64 -14.03 10.28
N PHE A 132 2.80 -13.81 9.00
CA PHE A 132 3.23 -12.53 8.48
C PHE A 132 2.11 -11.48 8.67
N SER A 133 2.44 -10.34 9.25
CA SER A 133 1.50 -9.27 9.56
C SER A 133 1.93 -7.95 8.91
N ARG A 134 1.04 -6.97 8.85
CA ARG A 134 1.38 -5.60 8.41
C ARG A 134 2.51 -4.99 9.26
N LYS A 135 2.55 -5.33 10.55
CA LYS A 135 3.62 -4.90 11.46
C LYS A 135 4.96 -5.50 11.04
N THR A 136 4.98 -6.78 10.73
CA THR A 136 6.19 -7.49 10.27
C THR A 136 6.68 -6.89 8.95
N TRP A 137 5.76 -6.60 8.02
CA TRP A 137 6.08 -5.91 6.76
C TRP A 137 6.69 -4.53 7.00
N ALA A 138 6.10 -3.72 7.88
CA ALA A 138 6.61 -2.40 8.19
C ALA A 138 8.04 -2.45 8.76
N LEU A 139 8.33 -3.41 9.64
CA LEU A 139 9.64 -3.58 10.24
C LEU A 139 10.68 -4.06 9.20
N LEU A 140 10.31 -5.00 8.33
CA LEU A 140 11.16 -5.43 7.22
C LEU A 140 11.47 -4.26 6.29
N SER A 141 10.46 -3.52 5.87
CA SER A 141 10.62 -2.36 5.00
C SER A 141 11.50 -1.28 5.62
N LEU A 142 11.35 -1.05 6.93
CA LEU A 142 12.17 -0.09 7.67
C LEU A 142 13.65 -0.52 7.70
N GLU A 143 13.94 -1.80 7.95
CA GLU A 143 15.32 -2.28 7.93
C GLU A 143 15.93 -2.20 6.53
N LEU A 144 15.22 -2.62 5.49
CA LEU A 144 15.69 -2.50 4.11
C LEU A 144 15.94 -1.04 3.72
N TRP A 145 15.09 -0.13 4.16
CA TRP A 145 15.28 1.31 3.97
C TRP A 145 16.53 1.83 4.68
N HIS A 146 16.77 1.40 5.93
CA HIS A 146 18.00 1.73 6.63
C HIS A 146 19.24 1.21 5.89
N GLN A 147 19.24 -0.04 5.45
CA GLN A 147 20.34 -0.64 4.71
C GLN A 147 20.62 0.13 3.41
N GLN A 148 19.56 0.48 2.68
CA GLN A 148 19.70 1.13 1.39
C GLN A 148 20.13 2.60 1.49
N PHE A 149 19.61 3.35 2.44
CA PHE A 149 19.81 4.80 2.47
C PHE A 149 20.76 5.27 3.58
N HIS A 150 20.65 4.74 4.79
CA HIS A 150 21.44 5.20 5.92
C HIS A 150 22.81 4.52 5.98
N ASP A 151 22.86 3.21 5.84
CA ASP A 151 24.12 2.48 5.91
C ASP A 151 25.02 2.82 4.73
N ARG A 152 24.45 3.16 3.58
CA ARG A 152 25.16 3.58 2.36
C ARG A 152 25.32 5.10 2.22
N ALA A 153 24.97 5.89 3.24
CA ALA A 153 25.01 7.35 3.14
C ALA A 153 26.41 7.90 2.79
N ALA A 154 27.48 7.28 3.25
CA ALA A 154 28.84 7.68 2.93
C ALA A 154 29.16 7.47 1.44
N GLU A 155 28.72 6.33 0.87
CA GLU A 155 28.84 6.02 -0.56
C GLU A 155 28.14 7.08 -1.41
N TYR A 156 26.88 7.40 -1.09
CA TYR A 156 26.12 8.41 -1.84
C TYR A 156 26.71 9.81 -1.72
N ARG A 157 27.24 10.19 -0.55
CA ARG A 157 27.94 11.47 -0.39
C ARG A 157 29.21 11.55 -1.21
N ALA A 158 29.92 10.43 -1.37
CA ALA A 158 31.13 10.38 -2.22
C ALA A 158 30.78 10.59 -3.70
N LEU A 159 29.67 10.02 -4.18
CA LEU A 159 29.22 10.22 -5.57
C LEU A 159 28.89 11.68 -5.88
N VAL A 160 28.36 12.43 -4.92
CA VAL A 160 28.03 13.86 -5.10
C VAL A 160 29.30 14.74 -5.10
N LYS A 161 30.32 14.39 -4.32
CA LYS A 161 31.57 15.16 -4.25
C LYS A 161 32.45 15.00 -5.48
N ASN A 162 32.26 13.94 -6.25
CA ASN A 162 33.04 13.63 -7.45
C ASN A 162 32.40 14.15 -8.75
N ARG A 163 31.34 14.94 -8.63
CA ARG A 163 30.69 15.70 -9.74
C ARG A 163 31.07 17.17 -9.65
#